data_9bc3dc06ba30d90d7e9453c2391c64c0
#
_entry.id   9bc3dc06ba30d90d7e9453c2391c64c0
#
_cell.length_a   1.000
_cell.length_b   1.000
_cell.length_c   1.000
_cell.angle_alpha   90.00
_cell.angle_beta   90.00
_cell.angle_gamma   90.00
#
_symmetry.space_group_name_H-M   'P 1'
#
loop_
_entity.id
_entity.type
_entity.pdbx_description
1 polymer ?
#
loop_
_entity_poly.entity_id
_entity_poly.type
_entity_poly.pdbx_seq_one_letter_code
_entity_poly.pdbx_strand_id
1 'polypeptide(L)'
;MLFQKLVQSLRLALAVCVFTPGAVWADRVALVIGMGAYEHVGPLNNTINDATGIAETLQEIGFTVTLSLDATQSTLLDQLAEFAFRAETADLALIYYAGHGVEVQGVNYLIPVDANVASNADVQRLSISLDQMLVAVDSARRMRIVILDACRNNPFTDLIDTKVTADGSAATEGATRGAGVAGLAPVDPNRGTLIAYAQRSGEVALDGATDNSPFARALMEQMQVPGVEIGLMFRQVRDEVLAETRNLQEPYVNNSLSGTPFYLAGPATGQVDVASIADPQQAWADLSIDQEAQLIAQAETGDTRSLLGLAYVRLNPADSRYNLSEAVTFMERAAAAGMPDAQFELAKLYEQGIGVAADPARALELYQASAGQDFPDALNDLGFLYYNGGLGLTADPAKALDYFRQAADLRHPEALFNYATLIDAGQIQGKGADDSGQYLYLALRSGSQAVFDQLMSAPEAFSVETRIALQSRLQANEFYAGTLDGAFGAGTQAAIRVAYGLTE
;
A
#
# COMPACT_ATOMS: atom_id res chain seq x y z
N MET A 1 23.17 -18.06 23.01
CA MET A 1 24.39 -17.25 23.24
C MET A 1 24.77 -16.36 22.04
N LEU A 2 24.59 -16.79 20.79
CA LEU A 2 24.80 -15.93 19.61
C LEU A 2 23.73 -14.83 19.50
N PHE A 3 22.48 -15.14 19.75
CA PHE A 3 21.35 -14.20 19.69
C PHE A 3 21.39 -13.10 20.76
N GLN A 4 21.88 -13.39 21.97
CA GLN A 4 22.12 -12.38 22.99
C GLN A 4 23.25 -11.39 22.62
N LYS A 5 24.22 -11.83 21.81
CA LYS A 5 25.24 -10.94 21.27
C LYS A 5 24.73 -10.08 20.13
N LEU A 6 23.77 -10.56 19.32
CA LEU A 6 23.14 -9.79 18.24
C LEU A 6 22.27 -8.67 18.82
N VAL A 7 21.46 -8.94 19.85
CA VAL A 7 20.62 -7.94 20.51
C VAL A 7 21.44 -6.93 21.32
N GLN A 8 22.60 -7.33 21.88
CA GLN A 8 23.51 -6.41 22.56
C GLN A 8 24.35 -5.57 21.59
N SER A 9 24.68 -6.05 20.40
CA SER A 9 25.35 -5.25 19.37
C SER A 9 24.42 -4.21 18.72
N LEU A 10 23.13 -4.47 18.64
CA LEU A 10 22.14 -3.49 18.16
C LEU A 10 21.94 -2.30 19.12
N ARG A 11 22.27 -2.44 20.41
CA ARG A 11 22.17 -1.35 21.39
C ARG A 11 23.46 -0.51 21.54
N LEU A 12 24.55 -0.85 20.89
CA LEU A 12 25.86 -0.18 21.13
C LEU A 12 26.52 0.42 19.89
N ALA A 13 25.87 0.48 18.74
CA ALA A 13 26.40 1.11 17.55
C ALA A 13 25.68 2.42 17.20
N LEU A 14 25.54 3.34 18.17
CA LEU A 14 25.30 4.75 17.86
C LEU A 14 26.66 5.41 17.55
N ALA A 15 27.29 5.00 16.46
CA ALA A 15 28.37 5.77 15.85
C ALA A 15 27.74 6.69 14.81
N VAL A 16 27.64 7.97 15.17
CA VAL A 16 27.23 9.06 14.28
C VAL A 16 28.25 9.15 13.13
N CYS A 17 28.00 8.40 12.07
CA CYS A 17 28.55 8.73 10.76
C CYS A 17 27.62 9.76 10.13
N VAL A 18 28.05 11.02 10.11
CA VAL A 18 27.42 12.07 9.31
C VAL A 18 27.69 11.72 7.84
N PHE A 19 26.86 10.84 7.29
CA PHE A 19 26.69 10.77 5.84
C PHE A 19 25.73 11.88 5.47
N THR A 20 26.16 12.81 4.62
CA THR A 20 25.24 13.66 3.87
C THR A 20 24.37 12.73 3.00
N PRO A 21 23.08 12.57 3.28
CA PRO A 21 22.26 11.78 2.40
C PRO A 21 22.16 12.52 1.07
N GLY A 22 22.64 11.89 -0.02
CA GLY A 22 22.09 12.23 -1.33
C GLY A 22 20.60 11.95 -1.25
N ALA A 23 19.77 12.89 -1.67
CA ALA A 23 18.33 12.75 -1.66
C ALA A 23 17.94 11.47 -2.38
N VAL A 24 17.61 10.42 -1.62
CA VAL A 24 17.00 9.21 -2.16
C VAL A 24 15.53 9.57 -2.32
N TRP A 25 15.15 9.91 -3.53
CA TRP A 25 13.73 10.12 -3.87
C TRP A 25 13.01 8.79 -3.62
N ALA A 26 11.93 8.86 -2.88
CA ALA A 26 11.03 7.69 -2.75
C ALA A 26 10.69 7.19 -4.15
N ASP A 27 10.94 5.92 -4.43
CA ASP A 27 10.68 5.36 -5.75
C ASP A 27 9.16 5.26 -5.93
N ARG A 28 8.62 6.00 -6.90
CA ARG A 28 7.19 6.10 -7.17
C ARG A 28 6.94 5.60 -8.58
N VAL A 29 6.17 4.54 -8.70
CA VAL A 29 5.86 3.95 -9.99
C VAL A 29 4.37 4.07 -10.30
N ALA A 30 4.04 4.34 -11.56
CA ALA A 30 2.66 4.37 -12.01
C ALA A 30 2.48 3.61 -13.32
N LEU A 31 1.37 2.87 -13.43
CA LEU A 31 0.84 2.31 -14.67
C LEU A 31 -0.46 3.05 -14.99
N VAL A 32 -0.46 3.80 -16.07
CA VAL A 32 -1.59 4.61 -16.51
C VAL A 32 -2.16 3.98 -17.77
N ILE A 33 -3.45 3.61 -17.72
CA ILE A 33 -4.11 2.82 -18.76
C ILE A 33 -5.30 3.61 -19.33
N GLY A 34 -5.31 3.83 -20.64
CA GLY A 34 -6.41 4.47 -21.38
C GLY A 34 -6.94 3.57 -22.49
N MET A 35 -8.24 3.28 -22.47
CA MET A 35 -8.93 2.42 -23.43
C MET A 35 -10.02 3.20 -24.15
N GLY A 36 -9.83 3.52 -25.42
CA GLY A 36 -10.75 4.31 -26.24
C GLY A 36 -11.17 3.61 -27.52
N ALA A 37 -10.25 2.96 -28.25
CA ALA A 37 -10.49 2.38 -29.57
C ALA A 37 -10.94 0.92 -29.51
N TYR A 38 -12.08 0.66 -28.88
CA TYR A 38 -12.64 -0.69 -28.77
C TYR A 38 -13.02 -1.30 -30.10
N GLU A 39 -12.65 -2.55 -30.35
CA GLU A 39 -12.91 -3.26 -31.62
C GLU A 39 -14.35 -3.72 -31.77
N HIS A 40 -15.06 -3.99 -30.67
CA HIS A 40 -16.35 -4.68 -30.67
C HIS A 40 -17.51 -3.84 -30.08
N VAL A 41 -17.20 -2.66 -29.54
CA VAL A 41 -18.20 -1.69 -28.99
C VAL A 41 -17.84 -0.27 -29.43
N GLY A 42 -18.72 0.70 -29.19
CA GLY A 42 -18.46 2.09 -29.56
C GLY A 42 -17.22 2.66 -28.86
N PRO A 43 -16.44 3.53 -29.54
CA PRO A 43 -15.25 4.14 -28.96
C PRO A 43 -15.63 5.10 -27.80
N LEU A 44 -14.66 5.28 -26.88
CA LEU A 44 -14.72 6.31 -25.84
C LEU A 44 -13.81 7.48 -26.23
N ASN A 45 -14.32 8.71 -26.14
CA ASN A 45 -13.62 9.87 -26.70
C ASN A 45 -12.52 10.42 -25.77
N ASN A 46 -12.77 10.47 -24.46
CA ASN A 46 -11.91 11.20 -23.52
C ASN A 46 -10.88 10.32 -22.79
N THR A 47 -11.05 9.00 -22.75
CA THR A 47 -10.22 8.08 -21.96
C THR A 47 -8.73 8.14 -22.30
N ILE A 48 -8.39 8.39 -23.57
CA ILE A 48 -7.00 8.53 -24.05
C ILE A 48 -6.41 9.86 -23.58
N ASN A 49 -7.18 10.95 -23.65
CA ASN A 49 -6.76 12.27 -23.16
C ASN A 49 -6.60 12.27 -21.64
N ASP A 50 -7.55 11.65 -20.94
CA ASP A 50 -7.52 11.50 -19.48
C ASP A 50 -6.28 10.73 -19.03
N ALA A 51 -6.02 9.58 -19.63
CA ALA A 51 -4.84 8.79 -19.33
C ALA A 51 -3.54 9.53 -19.66
N THR A 52 -3.49 10.26 -20.79
CA THR A 52 -2.30 11.03 -21.17
C THR A 52 -2.05 12.16 -20.18
N GLY A 53 -3.08 12.96 -19.83
CA GLY A 53 -2.96 14.06 -18.89
C GLY A 53 -2.58 13.60 -17.47
N ILE A 54 -3.16 12.51 -16.99
CA ILE A 54 -2.78 11.88 -15.71
C ILE A 54 -1.34 11.40 -15.74
N ALA A 55 -0.88 10.78 -16.85
CA ALA A 55 0.50 10.33 -16.98
C ALA A 55 1.50 11.49 -16.93
N GLU A 56 1.22 12.60 -17.64
CA GLU A 56 2.03 13.81 -17.61
C GLU A 56 2.06 14.42 -16.20
N THR A 57 0.91 14.55 -15.56
CA THR A 57 0.78 15.06 -14.19
C THR A 57 1.60 14.22 -13.19
N LEU A 58 1.52 12.91 -13.27
CA LEU A 58 2.28 12.00 -12.40
C LEU A 58 3.79 12.11 -12.66
N GLN A 59 4.23 12.27 -13.92
CA GLN A 59 5.64 12.51 -14.25
C GLN A 59 6.14 13.82 -13.65
N GLU A 60 5.36 14.89 -13.75
CA GLU A 60 5.71 16.21 -13.19
C GLU A 60 5.92 16.17 -11.67
N ILE A 61 5.15 15.35 -10.95
CA ILE A 61 5.31 15.18 -9.50
C ILE A 61 6.26 14.05 -9.11
N GLY A 62 7.05 13.51 -10.08
CA GLY A 62 8.19 12.63 -9.83
C GLY A 62 7.91 11.14 -9.87
N PHE A 63 6.83 10.69 -10.52
CA PHE A 63 6.61 9.26 -10.77
C PHE A 63 7.37 8.77 -12.00
N THR A 64 7.83 7.53 -11.94
CA THR A 64 8.21 6.78 -13.13
C THR A 64 6.96 6.13 -13.72
N VAL A 65 6.49 6.66 -14.86
CA VAL A 65 5.20 6.29 -15.46
C VAL A 65 5.36 5.36 -16.62
N THR A 66 4.58 4.29 -16.66
CA THR A 66 4.30 3.48 -17.85
C THR A 66 2.92 3.86 -18.36
N LEU A 67 2.82 4.42 -19.56
CA LEU A 67 1.56 4.77 -20.23
C LEU A 67 1.18 3.65 -21.21
N SER A 68 -0.03 3.12 -21.07
CA SER A 68 -0.61 2.05 -21.89
C SER A 68 -1.91 2.53 -22.53
N LEU A 69 -1.90 2.71 -23.84
CA LEU A 69 -3.07 3.17 -24.59
C LEU A 69 -3.56 2.07 -25.52
N ASP A 70 -4.87 1.85 -25.54
CA ASP A 70 -5.58 0.90 -26.39
C ASP A 70 -4.93 -0.50 -26.43
N ALA A 71 -4.52 -0.98 -25.27
CA ALA A 71 -3.81 -2.25 -25.15
C ALA A 71 -4.76 -3.46 -25.21
N THR A 72 -4.26 -4.55 -25.79
CA THR A 72 -4.90 -5.86 -25.75
C THR A 72 -4.82 -6.50 -24.36
N GLN A 73 -5.63 -7.52 -24.11
CA GLN A 73 -5.57 -8.26 -22.85
C GLN A 73 -4.16 -8.82 -22.58
N SER A 74 -3.52 -9.42 -23.57
CA SER A 74 -2.18 -10.00 -23.40
C SER A 74 -1.15 -8.93 -23.04
N THR A 75 -1.19 -7.78 -23.72
CA THR A 75 -0.29 -6.66 -23.42
C THR A 75 -0.48 -6.14 -22.01
N LEU A 76 -1.73 -6.01 -21.55
CA LEU A 76 -2.00 -5.56 -20.17
C LEU A 76 -1.51 -6.55 -19.11
N LEU A 77 -1.67 -7.86 -19.35
CA LEU A 77 -1.17 -8.89 -18.44
C LEU A 77 0.36 -8.84 -18.31
N ASP A 78 1.07 -8.68 -19.44
CA ASP A 78 2.53 -8.55 -19.44
C ASP A 78 2.97 -7.27 -18.71
N GLN A 79 2.29 -6.15 -18.97
CA GLN A 79 2.57 -4.85 -18.29
C GLN A 79 2.27 -4.89 -16.80
N LEU A 80 1.19 -5.57 -16.38
CA LEU A 80 0.88 -5.74 -14.94
C LEU A 80 1.94 -6.60 -14.25
N ALA A 81 2.45 -7.65 -14.91
CA ALA A 81 3.52 -8.47 -14.36
C ALA A 81 4.83 -7.69 -14.20
N GLU A 82 5.22 -6.90 -15.22
CA GLU A 82 6.39 -6.02 -15.14
C GLU A 82 6.21 -4.94 -14.08
N PHE A 83 5.02 -4.34 -14.01
CA PHE A 83 4.69 -3.33 -13.02
C PHE A 83 4.76 -3.88 -11.58
N ALA A 84 4.21 -5.08 -11.34
CA ALA A 84 4.26 -5.75 -10.04
C ALA A 84 5.72 -5.97 -9.58
N PHE A 85 6.61 -6.37 -10.49
CA PHE A 85 8.03 -6.53 -10.18
C PHE A 85 8.71 -5.20 -9.80
N ARG A 86 8.36 -4.10 -10.49
CA ARG A 86 8.87 -2.75 -10.18
C ARG A 86 8.30 -2.22 -8.86
N ALA A 87 7.03 -2.52 -8.57
CA ALA A 87 6.37 -2.13 -7.33
C ALA A 87 7.04 -2.69 -6.07
N GLU A 88 7.72 -3.85 -6.15
CA GLU A 88 8.39 -4.46 -4.99
C GLU A 88 9.44 -3.56 -4.32
N THR A 89 10.06 -2.65 -5.06
CA THR A 89 11.05 -1.69 -4.51
C THR A 89 10.52 -0.28 -4.39
N ALA A 90 9.34 -0.02 -4.92
CA ALA A 90 8.73 1.30 -4.86
C ALA A 90 8.08 1.58 -3.49
N ASP A 91 8.19 2.81 -3.01
CA ASP A 91 7.44 3.27 -1.84
C ASP A 91 5.96 3.45 -2.15
N LEU A 92 5.64 3.84 -3.40
CA LEU A 92 4.28 4.00 -3.89
C LEU A 92 4.10 3.36 -5.25
N ALA A 93 3.07 2.53 -5.39
CA ALA A 93 2.59 2.02 -6.67
C ALA A 93 1.18 2.55 -6.95
N LEU A 94 0.98 3.14 -8.14
CA LEU A 94 -0.29 3.68 -8.58
C LEU A 94 -0.72 3.06 -9.91
N ILE A 95 -1.96 2.57 -10.00
CA ILE A 95 -2.59 2.23 -11.26
C ILE A 95 -3.76 3.17 -11.49
N TYR A 96 -3.79 3.82 -12.66
CA TYR A 96 -4.95 4.57 -13.16
C TYR A 96 -5.51 3.85 -14.37
N TYR A 97 -6.82 3.73 -14.43
CA TYR A 97 -7.52 3.14 -15.56
C TYR A 97 -8.67 4.04 -16.01
N ALA A 98 -8.71 4.38 -17.29
CA ALA A 98 -9.83 5.02 -17.97
C ALA A 98 -10.36 4.12 -19.10
N GLY A 99 -11.65 3.72 -19.02
CA GLY A 99 -12.25 2.81 -20.01
C GLY A 99 -13.56 2.17 -19.53
N HIS A 100 -13.99 1.13 -20.26
CA HIS A 100 -15.15 0.34 -19.85
C HIS A 100 -14.81 -0.56 -18.66
N GLY A 101 -15.70 -0.54 -17.65
CA GLY A 101 -15.67 -1.45 -16.51
C GLY A 101 -17.03 -2.10 -16.31
N VAL A 102 -17.03 -3.37 -15.94
CA VAL A 102 -18.25 -4.13 -15.65
C VAL A 102 -18.10 -4.96 -14.41
N GLU A 103 -19.18 -5.12 -13.66
CA GLU A 103 -19.25 -6.07 -12.55
C GLU A 103 -19.91 -7.36 -13.01
N VAL A 104 -19.30 -8.49 -12.68
CA VAL A 104 -19.86 -9.82 -12.89
C VAL A 104 -19.74 -10.62 -11.59
N GLN A 105 -20.88 -10.97 -10.99
CA GLN A 105 -20.91 -11.79 -9.75
C GLN A 105 -20.12 -11.20 -8.57
N GLY A 106 -20.14 -9.88 -8.40
CA GLY A 106 -19.45 -9.17 -7.33
C GLY A 106 -17.97 -8.87 -7.64
N VAL A 107 -17.43 -9.28 -8.80
CA VAL A 107 -16.07 -9.00 -9.22
C VAL A 107 -16.06 -7.94 -10.31
N ASN A 108 -15.20 -6.95 -10.16
CA ASN A 108 -15.00 -5.87 -11.13
C ASN A 108 -14.01 -6.29 -12.22
N TYR A 109 -14.39 -6.06 -13.48
CA TYR A 109 -13.58 -6.34 -14.65
C TYR A 109 -13.40 -5.10 -15.51
N LEU A 110 -12.19 -4.89 -15.99
CA LEU A 110 -11.76 -3.79 -16.84
C LEU A 110 -11.53 -4.36 -18.24
N ILE A 111 -12.17 -3.76 -19.24
CA ILE A 111 -12.31 -4.33 -20.58
C ILE A 111 -11.18 -3.84 -21.48
N PRO A 112 -10.31 -4.74 -22.01
CA PRO A 112 -9.33 -4.39 -23.03
C PRO A 112 -10.01 -4.09 -24.37
N VAL A 113 -9.28 -3.41 -25.30
CA VAL A 113 -9.87 -2.99 -26.57
C VAL A 113 -10.24 -4.14 -27.50
N ASP A 114 -9.54 -5.28 -27.39
CA ASP A 114 -9.73 -6.50 -28.20
C ASP A 114 -10.79 -7.47 -27.63
N ALA A 115 -11.39 -7.16 -26.48
CA ALA A 115 -12.33 -8.06 -25.82
C ALA A 115 -13.67 -8.16 -26.58
N ASN A 116 -13.95 -9.33 -27.14
CA ASN A 116 -15.25 -9.64 -27.76
C ASN A 116 -16.18 -10.29 -26.73
N VAL A 117 -16.92 -9.47 -26.02
CA VAL A 117 -17.77 -9.87 -24.89
C VAL A 117 -19.19 -10.16 -25.38
N ALA A 118 -19.64 -11.41 -25.24
CA ALA A 118 -21.01 -11.83 -25.51
C ALA A 118 -21.69 -12.52 -24.30
N SER A 119 -20.97 -12.74 -23.21
CA SER A 119 -21.48 -13.40 -22.01
C SER A 119 -20.64 -13.05 -20.76
N ASN A 120 -21.16 -13.35 -19.56
CA ASN A 120 -20.39 -13.24 -18.31
C ASN A 120 -19.09 -14.06 -18.35
N ALA A 121 -19.11 -15.23 -18.95
CA ALA A 121 -17.92 -16.07 -19.11
C ALA A 121 -16.85 -15.42 -20.00
N ASP A 122 -17.28 -14.67 -21.03
CA ASP A 122 -16.35 -13.91 -21.88
C ASP A 122 -15.72 -12.75 -21.11
N VAL A 123 -16.49 -12.02 -20.28
CA VAL A 123 -15.94 -10.98 -19.41
C VAL A 123 -14.84 -11.57 -18.53
N GLN A 124 -15.14 -12.67 -17.81
CA GLN A 124 -14.18 -13.31 -16.90
C GLN A 124 -12.90 -13.80 -17.62
N ARG A 125 -13.03 -14.21 -18.88
CA ARG A 125 -11.93 -14.77 -19.66
C ARG A 125 -11.11 -13.71 -20.42
N LEU A 126 -11.77 -12.64 -20.91
CA LEU A 126 -11.19 -11.67 -21.85
C LEU A 126 -10.86 -10.32 -21.22
N SER A 127 -11.11 -10.16 -19.91
CA SER A 127 -10.90 -8.89 -19.22
C SER A 127 -9.85 -9.01 -18.13
N ILE A 128 -9.47 -7.88 -17.55
CA ILE A 128 -8.58 -7.81 -16.40
C ILE A 128 -9.45 -7.57 -15.16
N SER A 129 -9.34 -8.41 -14.13
CA SER A 129 -10.04 -8.17 -12.88
C SER A 129 -9.37 -7.06 -12.05
N LEU A 130 -10.15 -6.35 -11.24
CA LEU A 130 -9.61 -5.39 -10.27
C LEU A 130 -8.66 -6.08 -9.29
N ASP A 131 -8.93 -7.33 -8.92
CA ASP A 131 -8.04 -8.11 -8.05
C ASP A 131 -6.64 -8.29 -8.66
N GLN A 132 -6.54 -8.49 -9.98
CA GLN A 132 -5.24 -8.55 -10.67
C GLN A 132 -4.48 -7.22 -10.58
N MET A 133 -5.17 -6.08 -10.67
CA MET A 133 -4.54 -4.78 -10.46
C MET A 133 -4.12 -4.56 -9.01
N LEU A 134 -4.97 -4.97 -8.05
CA LEU A 134 -4.64 -4.90 -6.63
C LEU A 134 -3.41 -5.76 -6.30
N VAL A 135 -3.32 -6.97 -6.85
CA VAL A 135 -2.13 -7.82 -6.72
C VAL A 135 -0.89 -7.14 -7.31
N ALA A 136 -1.02 -6.43 -8.44
CA ALA A 136 0.11 -5.76 -9.08
C ALA A 136 0.66 -4.58 -8.25
N VAL A 137 -0.17 -3.90 -7.46
CA VAL A 137 0.29 -2.82 -6.55
C VAL A 137 0.68 -3.34 -5.15
N ASP A 138 0.28 -4.56 -4.78
CA ASP A 138 0.35 -5.07 -3.39
C ASP A 138 1.77 -5.13 -2.83
N SER A 139 2.77 -5.28 -3.69
CA SER A 139 4.18 -5.36 -3.29
C SER A 139 4.80 -4.01 -2.93
N ALA A 140 4.13 -2.88 -3.15
CA ALA A 140 4.66 -1.56 -2.80
C ALA A 140 4.85 -1.42 -1.28
N ARG A 141 5.98 -0.80 -0.91
CA ARG A 141 6.47 -0.77 0.48
C ARG A 141 5.56 0.00 1.43
N ARG A 142 4.90 1.08 0.97
CA ARG A 142 4.15 1.99 1.83
C ARG A 142 2.72 2.22 1.39
N MET A 143 2.51 2.55 0.11
CA MET A 143 1.20 2.94 -0.38
C MET A 143 0.87 2.33 -1.74
N ARG A 144 -0.37 1.93 -1.88
CA ARG A 144 -0.97 1.34 -3.06
C ARG A 144 -2.19 2.14 -3.45
N ILE A 145 -2.25 2.58 -4.70
CA ILE A 145 -3.35 3.40 -5.20
C ILE A 145 -3.89 2.78 -6.48
N VAL A 146 -5.20 2.56 -6.53
CA VAL A 146 -5.89 2.20 -7.76
C VAL A 146 -6.98 3.23 -8.01
N ILE A 147 -6.96 3.88 -9.17
CA ILE A 147 -7.93 4.90 -9.56
C ILE A 147 -8.68 4.40 -10.79
N LEU A 148 -10.00 4.31 -10.68
CA LEU A 148 -10.87 3.77 -11.70
C LEU A 148 -11.78 4.88 -12.25
N ASP A 149 -11.41 5.41 -13.40
CA ASP A 149 -12.21 6.30 -14.22
C ASP A 149 -12.92 5.48 -15.30
N ALA A 150 -13.79 4.60 -14.84
CA ALA A 150 -14.52 3.68 -15.70
C ALA A 150 -15.95 4.15 -15.91
N CYS A 151 -16.33 4.36 -17.17
CA CYS A 151 -17.71 4.66 -17.54
C CYS A 151 -18.65 3.51 -17.17
N ARG A 152 -19.83 3.85 -16.66
CA ARG A 152 -20.83 2.89 -16.18
C ARG A 152 -21.91 2.55 -17.20
N ASN A 153 -21.85 3.14 -18.35
CA ASN A 153 -22.65 2.65 -19.46
C ASN A 153 -22.05 1.32 -19.87
N ASN A 154 -22.50 0.25 -19.20
CA ASN A 154 -22.14 -1.10 -19.59
C ASN A 154 -22.66 -1.33 -21.03
N PRO A 155 -21.81 -1.32 -22.06
CA PRO A 155 -22.24 -1.53 -23.43
C PRO A 155 -22.74 -2.96 -23.66
N PHE A 156 -22.58 -3.83 -22.64
CA PHE A 156 -22.94 -5.24 -22.67
C PHE A 156 -24.21 -5.55 -21.88
N THR A 157 -25.02 -4.54 -21.47
CA THR A 157 -26.20 -4.74 -20.60
C THR A 157 -27.20 -5.75 -21.13
N ASP A 158 -27.30 -5.92 -22.44
CA ASP A 158 -28.21 -6.89 -23.06
C ASP A 158 -27.60 -8.33 -23.15
N LEU A 159 -26.29 -8.45 -22.89
CA LEU A 159 -25.53 -9.68 -23.07
C LEU A 159 -25.05 -10.28 -21.73
N ILE A 160 -24.97 -9.46 -20.69
CA ILE A 160 -24.40 -9.84 -19.38
C ILE A 160 -25.49 -9.86 -18.34
N ASP A 161 -25.58 -10.95 -17.56
CA ASP A 161 -26.50 -11.09 -16.45
C ASP A 161 -25.96 -10.36 -15.21
N THR A 162 -26.45 -9.14 -14.95
CA THR A 162 -25.98 -8.26 -13.86
C THR A 162 -26.74 -8.48 -12.55
N LYS A 163 -27.55 -9.54 -12.42
CA LYS A 163 -28.41 -9.76 -11.25
C LYS A 163 -27.84 -10.85 -10.33
N VAL A 164 -27.17 -10.42 -9.27
CA VAL A 164 -27.11 -11.17 -8.01
C VAL A 164 -27.68 -10.29 -6.92
N THR A 165 -28.80 -10.68 -6.33
CA THR A 165 -29.30 -10.08 -5.09
C THR A 165 -28.40 -10.52 -3.93
N ALA A 166 -28.17 -9.65 -2.97
CA ALA A 166 -27.28 -9.84 -1.82
C ALA A 166 -27.58 -11.08 -0.94
N ASP A 167 -28.61 -11.84 -1.24
CA ASP A 167 -29.03 -13.07 -0.53
C ASP A 167 -28.90 -14.37 -1.35
N GLY A 168 -28.34 -14.29 -2.58
CA GLY A 168 -28.12 -15.48 -3.42
C GLY A 168 -29.37 -16.13 -4.00
N SER A 169 -30.54 -15.50 -3.93
CA SER A 169 -31.78 -16.00 -4.53
C SER A 169 -31.97 -15.49 -5.96
N ALA A 170 -32.22 -16.40 -6.91
CA ALA A 170 -32.58 -16.08 -8.27
C ALA A 170 -33.92 -15.30 -8.29
N ALA A 171 -33.92 -14.08 -8.84
CA ALA A 171 -35.13 -13.32 -9.02
C ALA A 171 -36.09 -14.04 -10.00
N THR A 172 -37.24 -14.41 -9.51
CA THR A 172 -38.35 -14.98 -10.32
C THR A 172 -38.80 -13.99 -11.40
N GLU A 173 -39.03 -14.51 -12.61
CA GLU A 173 -39.61 -13.79 -13.75
C GLU A 173 -40.89 -12.99 -13.34
N GLY A 174 -40.78 -11.68 -13.44
CA GLY A 174 -41.92 -10.80 -13.16
C GLY A 174 -41.59 -9.36 -12.73
N ALA A 175 -40.36 -9.02 -12.43
CA ALA A 175 -39.97 -7.67 -12.06
C ALA A 175 -39.68 -6.82 -13.32
N THR A 176 -40.48 -5.80 -13.48
CA THR A 176 -40.39 -4.70 -14.45
C THR A 176 -38.93 -4.35 -14.82
N ARG A 177 -38.71 -4.15 -16.13
CA ARG A 177 -37.51 -3.54 -16.72
C ARG A 177 -37.20 -2.20 -16.02
N GLY A 178 -36.47 -2.27 -14.95
CA GLY A 178 -35.98 -1.14 -14.17
C GLY A 178 -34.50 -1.31 -13.99
N ALA A 179 -33.71 -0.46 -14.66
CA ALA A 179 -32.32 -0.11 -14.42
C ALA A 179 -31.55 -1.15 -13.61
N GLY A 180 -30.89 -2.08 -14.29
CA GLY A 180 -29.83 -2.87 -13.67
C GLY A 180 -28.81 -1.91 -13.08
N VAL A 181 -28.41 -2.11 -11.83
CA VAL A 181 -27.37 -1.31 -11.18
C VAL A 181 -26.08 -1.57 -11.97
N ALA A 182 -25.80 -0.72 -12.95
CA ALA A 182 -24.58 -0.74 -13.72
C ALA A 182 -23.49 -0.09 -12.88
N GLY A 183 -22.36 -0.72 -12.75
CA GLY A 183 -21.18 -0.10 -12.17
C GLY A 183 -20.32 -1.05 -11.33
N LEU A 184 -19.12 -0.60 -11.00
CA LEU A 184 -18.16 -1.38 -10.24
C LEU A 184 -18.63 -1.58 -8.79
N ALA A 185 -18.49 -2.78 -8.25
CA ALA A 185 -18.78 -3.09 -6.85
C ALA A 185 -17.73 -2.45 -5.93
N PRO A 186 -18.09 -2.00 -4.72
CA PRO A 186 -17.11 -1.62 -3.72
C PRO A 186 -16.28 -2.85 -3.32
N VAL A 187 -14.98 -2.66 -3.17
CA VAL A 187 -14.02 -3.69 -2.72
C VAL A 187 -13.36 -3.19 -1.46
N ASP A 188 -13.27 -4.02 -0.43
CA ASP A 188 -12.53 -3.70 0.79
C ASP A 188 -11.02 -3.83 0.52
N PRO A 189 -10.26 -2.71 0.58
CA PRO A 189 -8.85 -2.72 0.27
C PRO A 189 -8.01 -3.33 1.39
N ASN A 190 -6.92 -4.00 1.01
CA ASN A 190 -5.87 -4.39 1.94
C ASN A 190 -5.25 -3.15 2.60
N ARG A 191 -4.63 -3.35 3.77
CA ARG A 191 -3.96 -2.27 4.51
C ARG A 191 -2.97 -1.49 3.63
N GLY A 192 -2.99 -0.17 3.75
CA GLY A 192 -2.14 0.73 2.96
C GLY A 192 -2.59 0.92 1.52
N THR A 193 -3.82 0.50 1.19
CA THR A 193 -4.38 0.62 -0.14
C THR A 193 -5.51 1.64 -0.19
N LEU A 194 -5.55 2.42 -1.26
CA LEU A 194 -6.63 3.35 -1.59
C LEU A 194 -7.18 2.99 -2.97
N ILE A 195 -8.49 2.83 -3.06
CA ILE A 195 -9.20 2.63 -4.31
C ILE A 195 -10.15 3.82 -4.52
N ALA A 196 -9.91 4.59 -5.57
CA ALA A 196 -10.76 5.71 -5.95
C ALA A 196 -11.57 5.37 -7.20
N TYR A 197 -12.84 5.73 -7.17
CA TYR A 197 -13.79 5.54 -8.26
C TYR A 197 -14.29 6.91 -8.72
N ALA A 198 -14.42 7.11 -10.02
CA ALA A 198 -14.98 8.36 -10.58
C ALA A 198 -16.40 8.65 -10.07
N GLN A 199 -17.08 7.65 -9.51
CA GLN A 199 -18.47 7.78 -9.05
C GLN A 199 -18.88 6.67 -8.08
N ARG A 200 -19.98 6.90 -7.33
CA ARG A 200 -20.58 5.89 -6.47
C ARG A 200 -21.22 4.75 -7.26
N SER A 201 -21.39 3.60 -6.60
CA SER A 201 -22.10 2.45 -7.17
C SER A 201 -23.55 2.85 -7.52
N GLY A 202 -23.99 2.62 -8.78
CA GLY A 202 -25.33 2.96 -9.25
C GLY A 202 -25.48 4.30 -9.99
N GLU A 203 -24.40 5.13 -10.11
CA GLU A 203 -24.43 6.44 -10.78
C GLU A 203 -23.67 6.43 -12.12
N VAL A 204 -23.81 7.45 -12.94
CA VAL A 204 -23.18 7.57 -14.27
C VAL A 204 -21.96 8.47 -14.21
N ALA A 205 -20.77 8.02 -14.71
CA ALA A 205 -19.66 8.92 -14.99
C ALA A 205 -19.98 9.74 -16.22
N LEU A 206 -19.64 11.01 -16.18
CA LEU A 206 -19.83 11.94 -17.30
C LEU A 206 -18.50 12.09 -18.04
N ASP A 207 -18.52 11.97 -19.36
CA ASP A 207 -17.36 12.26 -20.21
C ASP A 207 -17.02 13.76 -20.20
N GLY A 208 -17.92 14.62 -19.71
CA GLY A 208 -17.74 16.06 -19.73
C GLY A 208 -18.00 16.70 -21.11
N ALA A 209 -17.92 18.04 -21.16
CA ALA A 209 -18.05 18.82 -22.40
C ALA A 209 -16.70 19.26 -22.95
N THR A 210 -15.60 18.85 -22.34
CA THR A 210 -14.21 19.24 -22.67
C THR A 210 -13.42 18.01 -23.11
N ASP A 211 -12.12 18.18 -23.37
CA ASP A 211 -11.22 17.11 -23.80
C ASP A 211 -10.92 16.07 -22.68
N ASN A 212 -11.27 16.40 -21.43
CA ASN A 212 -11.10 15.51 -20.28
C ASN A 212 -12.40 15.34 -19.48
N SER A 213 -12.54 14.22 -18.81
CA SER A 213 -13.61 13.97 -17.85
C SER A 213 -13.53 14.93 -16.66
N PRO A 214 -14.65 15.27 -15.99
CA PRO A 214 -14.63 16.08 -14.77
C PRO A 214 -13.74 15.48 -13.68
N PHE A 215 -13.73 14.16 -13.56
CA PHE A 215 -12.93 13.46 -12.56
C PHE A 215 -11.44 13.50 -12.87
N ALA A 216 -11.01 13.20 -14.10
CA ALA A 216 -9.61 13.27 -14.50
C ALA A 216 -9.05 14.69 -14.36
N ARG A 217 -9.84 15.73 -14.73
CA ARG A 217 -9.43 17.11 -14.59
C ARG A 217 -9.22 17.51 -13.11
N ALA A 218 -10.19 17.22 -12.25
CA ALA A 218 -10.07 17.49 -10.83
C ALA A 218 -8.87 16.73 -10.19
N LEU A 219 -8.62 15.49 -10.63
CA LEU A 219 -7.44 14.73 -10.22
C LEU A 219 -6.14 15.44 -10.63
N MET A 220 -6.00 15.83 -11.90
CA MET A 220 -4.81 16.52 -12.41
C MET A 220 -4.53 17.83 -11.66
N GLU A 221 -5.58 18.59 -11.32
CA GLU A 221 -5.44 19.82 -10.56
C GLU A 221 -5.01 19.57 -9.12
N GLN A 222 -5.64 18.62 -8.43
CA GLN A 222 -5.40 18.39 -7.01
C GLN A 222 -4.13 17.56 -6.72
N MET A 223 -3.74 16.67 -7.62
CA MET A 223 -2.52 15.85 -7.47
C MET A 223 -1.24 16.70 -7.45
N GLN A 224 -1.25 17.87 -8.06
CA GLN A 224 -0.10 18.77 -8.16
C GLN A 224 0.05 19.70 -6.95
N VAL A 225 -0.91 19.74 -6.02
CA VAL A 225 -0.89 20.69 -4.90
C VAL A 225 0.01 20.16 -3.77
N PRO A 226 1.17 20.81 -3.50
CA PRO A 226 2.06 20.38 -2.43
C PRO A 226 1.41 20.59 -1.05
N GLY A 227 1.73 19.71 -0.11
CA GLY A 227 1.28 19.80 1.28
C GLY A 227 -0.18 19.43 1.53
N VAL A 228 -0.87 18.90 0.52
CA VAL A 228 -2.22 18.37 0.69
C VAL A 228 -2.15 16.86 0.93
N GLU A 229 -2.62 16.43 2.10
CA GLU A 229 -2.69 15.02 2.47
C GLU A 229 -3.67 14.27 1.55
N ILE A 230 -3.33 13.02 1.15
CA ILE A 230 -4.04 12.28 0.11
C ILE A 230 -5.54 12.11 0.38
N GLY A 231 -5.94 11.86 1.61
CA GLY A 231 -7.36 11.76 1.97
C GLY A 231 -8.10 13.09 1.83
N LEU A 232 -7.42 14.20 2.11
CA LEU A 232 -7.95 15.54 1.88
C LEU A 232 -8.00 15.87 0.38
N MET A 233 -6.95 15.51 -0.36
CA MET A 233 -6.88 15.68 -1.80
C MET A 233 -8.09 15.03 -2.51
N PHE A 234 -8.39 13.78 -2.22
CA PHE A 234 -9.55 13.11 -2.83
C PHE A 234 -10.90 13.72 -2.40
N ARG A 235 -10.98 14.33 -1.22
CA ARG A 235 -12.19 15.09 -0.83
C ARG A 235 -12.33 16.36 -1.67
N GLN A 236 -11.23 17.08 -1.94
CA GLN A 236 -11.25 18.23 -2.83
C GLN A 236 -11.65 17.84 -4.25
N VAL A 237 -11.08 16.75 -4.78
CA VAL A 237 -11.49 16.16 -6.07
C VAL A 237 -13.01 15.89 -6.08
N ARG A 238 -13.54 15.27 -5.03
CA ARG A 238 -14.99 15.01 -4.92
C ARG A 238 -15.81 16.30 -4.98
N ASP A 239 -15.44 17.29 -4.18
CA ASP A 239 -16.18 18.54 -4.06
C ASP A 239 -16.13 19.35 -5.39
N GLU A 240 -15.02 19.33 -6.12
CA GLU A 240 -14.90 19.92 -7.45
C GLU A 240 -15.77 19.23 -8.48
N VAL A 241 -15.75 17.89 -8.53
CA VAL A 241 -16.59 17.12 -9.45
C VAL A 241 -18.07 17.33 -9.16
N LEU A 242 -18.47 17.34 -7.88
CA LEU A 242 -19.87 17.65 -7.49
C LEU A 242 -20.28 19.04 -7.94
N ALA A 243 -19.44 20.05 -7.74
CA ALA A 243 -19.73 21.44 -8.14
C ALA A 243 -19.86 21.57 -9.66
N GLU A 244 -18.93 21.01 -10.42
CA GLU A 244 -18.92 21.06 -11.87
C GLU A 244 -20.09 20.31 -12.50
N THR A 245 -20.36 19.11 -12.02
CA THR A 245 -21.42 18.24 -12.55
C THR A 245 -22.80 18.57 -11.98
N ARG A 246 -22.92 19.60 -11.13
CA ARG A 246 -24.16 19.97 -10.43
C ARG A 246 -24.77 18.81 -9.64
N ASN A 247 -23.89 18.09 -8.92
CA ASN A 247 -24.22 16.90 -8.13
C ASN A 247 -24.73 15.70 -8.97
N LEU A 248 -24.38 15.61 -10.25
CA LEU A 248 -24.72 14.46 -11.09
C LEU A 248 -23.69 13.33 -11.00
N GLN A 249 -22.45 13.65 -10.58
CA GLN A 249 -21.39 12.67 -10.40
C GLN A 249 -20.71 12.89 -9.04
N GLU A 250 -20.66 11.87 -8.21
CA GLU A 250 -19.99 11.91 -6.91
C GLU A 250 -18.86 10.87 -6.86
N PRO A 251 -17.58 11.29 -6.93
CA PRO A 251 -16.45 10.40 -6.71
C PRO A 251 -16.50 9.72 -5.34
N TYR A 252 -16.11 8.48 -5.31
CA TYR A 252 -16.07 7.67 -4.10
C TYR A 252 -14.70 7.07 -3.86
N VAL A 253 -14.25 7.08 -2.60
CA VAL A 253 -12.96 6.51 -2.21
C VAL A 253 -13.19 5.48 -1.11
N ASN A 254 -12.64 4.29 -1.31
CA ASN A 254 -12.50 3.29 -0.27
C ASN A 254 -11.01 3.13 0.07
N ASN A 255 -10.65 3.19 1.33
CA ASN A 255 -9.25 3.13 1.73
C ASN A 255 -9.04 2.45 3.07
N SER A 256 -7.89 1.79 3.19
CA SER A 256 -7.35 1.20 4.43
C SER A 256 -5.96 1.79 4.68
N LEU A 257 -5.86 3.13 4.65
CA LEU A 257 -4.60 3.83 4.83
C LEU A 257 -4.16 3.81 6.29
N SER A 258 -2.85 3.71 6.50
CA SER A 258 -2.24 3.87 7.82
C SER A 258 -2.41 5.31 8.32
N GLY A 259 -2.14 5.53 9.60
CA GLY A 259 -2.16 6.87 10.20
C GLY A 259 -1.06 7.80 9.72
N THR A 260 -0.06 7.30 8.99
CA THR A 260 0.99 8.13 8.40
C THR A 260 0.41 8.96 7.25
N PRO A 261 0.55 10.30 7.26
CA PRO A 261 0.08 11.12 6.15
C PRO A 261 0.90 10.88 4.91
N PHE A 262 0.25 10.99 3.77
CA PHE A 262 0.89 10.85 2.48
C PHE A 262 0.57 12.04 1.57
N TYR A 263 1.59 12.59 0.91
CA TYR A 263 1.50 13.78 0.06
C TYR A 263 1.97 13.43 -1.35
N LEU A 264 1.05 13.42 -2.33
CA LEU A 264 1.40 13.07 -3.72
C LEU A 264 2.41 14.03 -4.35
N ALA A 265 2.20 15.34 -4.20
CA ALA A 265 3.11 16.36 -4.71
C ALA A 265 4.22 16.74 -3.71
N GLY A 266 4.39 15.97 -2.64
CA GLY A 266 5.34 16.28 -1.57
C GLY A 266 4.81 17.31 -0.55
N PRO A 267 5.58 17.57 0.52
CA PRO A 267 5.19 18.50 1.57
C PRO A 267 5.22 19.97 1.09
N ALA A 268 4.47 20.85 1.75
CA ALA A 268 4.32 22.26 1.39
C ALA A 268 5.63 23.06 1.37
N THR A 269 6.65 22.63 2.10
CA THR A 269 7.94 23.35 2.25
C THR A 269 9.00 22.95 1.22
N GLY A 270 8.71 22.05 0.29
CA GLY A 270 9.59 21.70 -0.83
C GLY A 270 10.91 21.03 -0.49
N GLN A 271 11.16 20.64 0.75
CA GLN A 271 12.45 20.11 1.24
C GLN A 271 12.35 18.99 2.28
N VAL A 272 11.34 18.16 2.26
CA VAL A 272 11.41 16.93 3.05
C VAL A 272 11.39 15.75 2.09
N ASP A 273 12.52 15.08 2.03
CA ASP A 273 12.69 13.79 1.40
C ASP A 273 11.61 12.83 1.92
N VAL A 274 10.77 12.32 1.02
CA VAL A 274 9.69 11.39 1.40
C VAL A 274 10.26 10.10 2.02
N ALA A 275 11.53 9.82 1.82
CA ALA A 275 12.26 8.77 2.53
C ALA A 275 12.44 9.08 4.03
N SER A 276 12.38 10.35 4.44
CA SER A 276 12.46 10.75 5.85
C SER A 276 11.13 10.62 6.61
N ILE A 277 10.02 10.32 5.94
CA ILE A 277 8.72 10.06 6.56
C ILE A 277 8.62 8.59 7.05
N ALA A 278 9.72 8.03 7.52
CA ALA A 278 9.68 6.76 8.25
C ALA A 278 9.10 6.93 9.66
N ASP A 279 9.05 8.17 10.16
CA ASP A 279 8.50 8.52 11.47
C ASP A 279 7.15 9.22 11.30
N PRO A 280 6.03 8.57 11.67
CA PRO A 280 4.70 9.18 11.62
C PRO A 280 4.61 10.51 12.38
N GLN A 281 5.37 10.68 13.46
CA GLN A 281 5.38 11.92 14.24
C GLN A 281 5.94 13.09 13.41
N GLN A 282 6.98 12.83 12.62
CA GLN A 282 7.58 13.86 11.78
C GLN A 282 6.72 14.18 10.56
N ALA A 283 6.02 13.16 10.03
CA ALA A 283 5.12 13.33 8.90
C ALA A 283 3.93 14.27 9.18
N TRP A 284 3.46 14.33 10.44
CA TRP A 284 2.40 15.25 10.88
C TRP A 284 2.94 16.60 11.39
N ALA A 285 4.26 16.79 11.50
CA ALA A 285 4.85 18.02 12.05
C ALA A 285 4.58 19.26 11.19
N ASP A 286 4.47 19.10 9.88
CA ASP A 286 4.27 20.21 8.93
C ASP A 286 2.79 20.62 8.74
N LEU A 287 1.89 20.09 9.58
CA LEU A 287 0.46 20.38 9.51
C LEU A 287 0.17 21.87 9.80
N SER A 288 -0.44 22.58 8.85
CA SER A 288 -0.86 23.95 9.05
C SER A 288 -2.03 24.08 10.04
N ILE A 289 -2.25 25.29 10.58
CA ILE A 289 -3.36 25.56 11.52
C ILE A 289 -4.72 25.27 10.85
N ASP A 290 -4.86 25.62 9.57
CA ASP A 290 -6.11 25.39 8.84
C ASP A 290 -6.37 23.90 8.60
N GLN A 291 -5.33 23.14 8.31
CA GLN A 291 -5.41 21.67 8.16
C GLN A 291 -5.73 21.00 9.51
N GLU A 292 -5.15 21.48 10.63
CA GLU A 292 -5.49 20.98 11.96
C GLU A 292 -6.97 21.21 12.28
N ALA A 293 -7.50 22.39 11.98
CA ALA A 293 -8.92 22.70 12.21
C ALA A 293 -9.84 21.73 11.40
N GLN A 294 -9.43 21.39 10.18
CA GLN A 294 -10.14 20.38 9.37
C GLN A 294 -10.06 18.98 9.99
N LEU A 295 -8.87 18.56 10.46
CA LEU A 295 -8.71 17.26 11.14
C LEU A 295 -9.56 17.20 12.41
N ILE A 296 -9.62 18.28 13.21
CA ILE A 296 -10.46 18.34 14.42
C ILE A 296 -11.93 18.14 14.01
N ALA A 297 -12.43 18.87 13.01
CA ALA A 297 -13.81 18.72 12.55
C ALA A 297 -14.13 17.29 12.09
N GLN A 298 -13.20 16.64 11.42
CA GLN A 298 -13.35 15.24 10.96
C GLN A 298 -13.29 14.25 12.14
N ALA A 299 -12.36 14.46 13.09
CA ALA A 299 -12.27 13.66 14.30
C ALA A 299 -13.55 13.72 15.16
N GLU A 300 -14.25 14.85 15.13
CA GLU A 300 -15.55 15.01 15.79
C GLU A 300 -16.65 14.16 15.11
N THR A 301 -16.55 13.92 13.82
CA THR A 301 -17.46 13.02 13.09
C THR A 301 -17.06 11.55 13.17
N GLY A 302 -15.96 11.22 13.88
CA GLY A 302 -15.49 9.86 14.10
C GLY A 302 -14.45 9.36 13.10
N ASP A 303 -13.84 10.24 12.32
CA ASP A 303 -12.74 9.87 11.43
C ASP A 303 -11.50 9.46 12.25
N THR A 304 -11.21 8.17 12.26
CA THR A 304 -10.15 7.56 13.07
C THR A 304 -8.76 7.98 12.64
N ARG A 305 -8.57 8.23 11.34
CA ARG A 305 -7.29 8.67 10.79
C ARG A 305 -6.95 10.10 11.23
N SER A 306 -7.96 10.98 11.24
CA SER A 306 -7.80 12.33 11.80
C SER A 306 -7.48 12.31 13.29
N LEU A 307 -8.11 11.41 14.06
CA LEU A 307 -7.77 11.20 15.47
C LEU A 307 -6.31 10.79 15.65
N LEU A 308 -5.84 9.84 14.87
CA LEU A 308 -4.47 9.36 14.92
C LEU A 308 -3.47 10.46 14.50
N GLY A 309 -3.76 11.22 13.45
CA GLY A 309 -2.94 12.37 13.03
C GLY A 309 -2.81 13.44 14.12
N LEU A 310 -3.93 13.81 14.75
CA LEU A 310 -3.93 14.74 15.88
C LEU A 310 -3.10 14.19 17.05
N ALA A 311 -3.16 12.89 17.34
CA ALA A 311 -2.34 12.27 18.37
C ALA A 311 -0.84 12.41 18.06
N TYR A 312 -0.41 12.16 16.83
CA TYR A 312 0.99 12.30 16.43
C TYR A 312 1.49 13.76 16.53
N VAL A 313 0.69 14.73 16.12
CA VAL A 313 1.00 16.16 16.33
C VAL A 313 1.24 16.47 17.80
N ARG A 314 0.41 15.92 18.70
CA ARG A 314 0.54 16.10 20.15
C ARG A 314 1.70 15.31 20.78
N LEU A 315 2.19 14.26 20.10
CA LEU A 315 3.35 13.46 20.56
C LEU A 315 4.68 14.11 20.18
N ASN A 316 4.73 15.01 19.20
CA ASN A 316 5.96 15.60 18.71
C ASN A 316 6.51 16.68 19.65
N PRO A 317 7.63 16.45 20.36
CA PRO A 317 8.16 17.41 21.31
C PRO A 317 8.76 18.68 20.66
N ALA A 318 9.00 18.64 19.33
CA ALA A 318 9.44 19.82 18.58
C ALA A 318 8.28 20.72 18.15
N ASP A 319 7.02 20.26 18.24
CA ASP A 319 5.85 21.03 17.88
C ASP A 319 5.35 21.90 19.05
N SER A 320 4.93 23.12 18.76
CA SER A 320 4.36 24.03 19.75
C SER A 320 3.05 23.52 20.38
N ARG A 321 2.41 22.53 19.73
CA ARG A 321 1.16 21.87 20.14
C ARG A 321 1.42 20.61 20.98
N TYR A 322 2.66 20.31 21.33
CA TYR A 322 3.03 19.15 22.13
C TYR A 322 2.21 19.02 23.41
N ASN A 323 1.50 17.92 23.57
CA ASN A 323 0.65 17.63 24.73
C ASN A 323 0.36 16.13 24.83
N LEU A 324 1.14 15.45 25.66
CA LEU A 324 1.04 13.99 25.82
C LEU A 324 -0.33 13.52 26.30
N SER A 325 -1.02 14.28 27.16
CA SER A 325 -2.35 13.89 27.66
C SER A 325 -3.41 13.95 26.56
N GLU A 326 -3.37 14.98 25.71
CA GLU A 326 -4.25 15.05 24.53
C GLU A 326 -3.91 13.97 23.52
N ALA A 327 -2.62 13.70 23.30
CA ALA A 327 -2.17 12.63 22.41
C ALA A 327 -2.77 11.27 22.81
N VAL A 328 -2.66 10.92 24.09
CA VAL A 328 -3.27 9.68 24.61
C VAL A 328 -4.79 9.69 24.40
N THR A 329 -5.46 10.81 24.68
CA THR A 329 -6.92 10.91 24.50
C THR A 329 -7.36 10.67 23.04
N PHE A 330 -6.66 11.27 22.09
CA PHE A 330 -6.94 11.03 20.67
C PHE A 330 -6.64 9.59 20.26
N MET A 331 -5.52 9.04 20.72
CA MET A 331 -5.10 7.66 20.46
C MET A 331 -6.10 6.64 21.03
N GLU A 332 -6.60 6.87 22.27
CA GLU A 332 -7.63 6.03 22.88
C GLU A 332 -8.95 6.04 22.09
N ARG A 333 -9.36 7.19 21.57
CA ARG A 333 -10.56 7.30 20.74
C ARG A 333 -10.40 6.52 19.43
N ALA A 334 -9.26 6.66 18.75
CA ALA A 334 -8.97 5.94 17.53
C ALA A 334 -8.85 4.42 17.76
N ALA A 335 -8.17 4.00 18.83
CA ALA A 335 -8.04 2.60 19.23
C ALA A 335 -9.39 1.97 19.62
N ALA A 336 -10.25 2.70 20.33
CA ALA A 336 -11.60 2.26 20.70
C ALA A 336 -12.53 2.11 19.49
N ALA A 337 -12.30 2.89 18.44
CA ALA A 337 -12.99 2.74 17.14
C ALA A 337 -12.46 1.57 16.31
N GLY A 338 -11.48 0.80 16.84
CA GLY A 338 -10.97 -0.43 16.22
C GLY A 338 -9.77 -0.22 15.29
N MET A 339 -9.20 0.99 15.19
CA MET A 339 -8.06 1.23 14.28
C MET A 339 -6.80 0.49 14.77
N PRO A 340 -6.25 -0.47 13.98
CA PRO A 340 -5.13 -1.31 14.44
C PRO A 340 -3.84 -0.51 14.65
N ASP A 341 -3.56 0.50 13.83
CA ASP A 341 -2.43 1.42 14.01
C ASP A 341 -2.51 2.13 15.37
N ALA A 342 -3.68 2.66 15.71
CA ALA A 342 -3.89 3.36 16.98
C ALA A 342 -3.80 2.41 18.18
N GLN A 343 -4.28 1.17 18.06
CA GLN A 343 -4.13 0.14 19.09
C GLN A 343 -2.66 -0.19 19.32
N PHE A 344 -1.88 -0.35 18.26
CA PHE A 344 -0.44 -0.61 18.31
C PHE A 344 0.33 0.55 18.96
N GLU A 345 0.10 1.77 18.52
CA GLU A 345 0.78 2.95 19.08
C GLU A 345 0.38 3.20 20.53
N LEU A 346 -0.90 3.03 20.87
CA LEU A 346 -1.36 3.14 22.24
C LEU A 346 -0.75 2.05 23.16
N ALA A 347 -0.54 0.84 22.62
CA ALA A 347 0.17 -0.22 23.33
C ALA A 347 1.58 0.22 23.73
N LYS A 348 2.32 0.84 22.81
CA LYS A 348 3.66 1.40 23.08
C LYS A 348 3.64 2.50 24.15
N LEU A 349 2.62 3.37 24.14
CA LEU A 349 2.46 4.40 25.15
C LEU A 349 2.23 3.81 26.55
N TYR A 350 1.38 2.78 26.67
CA TYR A 350 1.18 2.06 27.93
C TYR A 350 2.39 1.22 28.36
N GLU A 351 3.11 0.60 27.42
CA GLU A 351 4.34 -0.14 27.72
C GLU A 351 5.43 0.78 28.31
N GLN A 352 5.59 1.96 27.72
CA GLN A 352 6.66 2.91 28.09
C GLN A 352 6.25 3.92 29.16
N GLY A 353 4.95 4.06 29.45
CA GLY A 353 4.47 5.08 30.38
C GLY A 353 4.54 6.51 29.83
N ILE A 354 4.36 6.68 28.51
CA ILE A 354 4.42 7.99 27.85
C ILE A 354 3.04 8.64 27.83
N GLY A 355 2.89 9.75 28.53
CA GLY A 355 1.62 10.47 28.64
C GLY A 355 0.54 9.77 29.47
N VAL A 356 0.79 8.55 29.89
CA VAL A 356 -0.08 7.68 30.68
C VAL A 356 0.78 6.85 31.65
N ALA A 357 0.22 6.37 32.74
CA ALA A 357 0.95 5.45 33.63
C ALA A 357 1.21 4.11 32.88
N ALA A 358 2.42 3.58 33.03
CA ALA A 358 2.76 2.30 32.43
C ALA A 358 1.81 1.19 32.91
N ASP A 359 1.22 0.45 31.97
CA ASP A 359 0.34 -0.67 32.22
C ASP A 359 0.67 -1.81 31.23
N PRO A 360 1.55 -2.74 31.62
CA PRO A 360 1.95 -3.86 30.76
C PRO A 360 0.80 -4.77 30.33
N ALA A 361 -0.23 -4.93 31.18
CA ALA A 361 -1.37 -5.76 30.87
C ALA A 361 -2.21 -5.11 29.76
N ARG A 362 -2.47 -3.81 29.89
CA ARG A 362 -3.20 -3.03 28.90
C ARG A 362 -2.43 -2.94 27.56
N ALA A 363 -1.09 -2.75 27.63
CA ALA A 363 -0.24 -2.78 26.45
C ALA A 363 -0.37 -4.11 25.69
N LEU A 364 -0.30 -5.24 26.42
CA LEU A 364 -0.45 -6.56 25.80
C LEU A 364 -1.82 -6.78 25.16
N GLU A 365 -2.91 -6.35 25.83
CA GLU A 365 -4.26 -6.41 25.24
C GLU A 365 -4.36 -5.63 23.92
N LEU A 366 -3.78 -4.45 23.86
CA LEU A 366 -3.78 -3.59 22.68
C LEU A 366 -2.92 -4.16 21.56
N TYR A 367 -1.73 -4.69 21.86
CA TYR A 367 -0.92 -5.42 20.87
C TYR A 367 -1.68 -6.61 20.29
N GLN A 368 -2.37 -7.39 21.13
CA GLN A 368 -3.16 -8.53 20.68
C GLN A 368 -4.38 -8.10 19.85
N ALA A 369 -5.04 -7.00 20.21
CA ALA A 369 -6.16 -6.47 19.44
C ALA A 369 -5.73 -5.97 18.05
N SER A 370 -4.57 -5.32 17.97
CA SER A 370 -3.98 -4.88 16.71
C SER A 370 -3.55 -6.07 15.84
N ALA A 371 -2.82 -7.04 16.41
CA ALA A 371 -2.39 -8.25 15.72
C ALA A 371 -3.56 -9.13 15.26
N GLY A 372 -4.67 -9.15 16.01
CA GLY A 372 -5.90 -9.83 15.61
C GLY A 372 -6.58 -9.24 14.38
N GLN A 373 -6.12 -8.09 13.90
CA GLN A 373 -6.51 -7.43 12.65
C GLN A 373 -5.38 -7.49 11.60
N ASP A 374 -4.49 -8.46 11.72
CA ASP A 374 -3.35 -8.67 10.81
C ASP A 374 -2.43 -7.44 10.68
N PHE A 375 -2.25 -6.68 11.78
CA PHE A 375 -1.32 -5.55 11.77
C PHE A 375 0.13 -6.07 11.88
N PRO A 376 0.97 -5.94 10.84
CA PRO A 376 2.24 -6.64 10.77
C PRO A 376 3.23 -6.24 11.85
N ASP A 377 3.26 -4.93 12.22
CA ASP A 377 4.14 -4.45 13.30
C ASP A 377 3.75 -5.07 14.65
N ALA A 378 2.45 -5.17 14.94
CA ALA A 378 1.97 -5.78 16.18
C ALA A 378 2.25 -7.28 16.21
N LEU A 379 2.10 -7.97 15.07
CA LEU A 379 2.48 -9.38 14.93
C LEU A 379 3.97 -9.59 15.17
N ASN A 380 4.82 -8.74 14.57
CA ASN A 380 6.27 -8.82 14.76
C ASN A 380 6.66 -8.58 16.23
N ASP A 381 6.09 -7.55 16.88
CA ASP A 381 6.39 -7.21 18.27
C ASP A 381 5.86 -8.27 19.24
N LEU A 382 4.68 -8.84 19.01
CA LEU A 382 4.19 -10.00 19.76
C LEU A 382 5.11 -11.22 19.59
N GLY A 383 5.69 -11.42 18.40
CA GLY A 383 6.73 -12.41 18.17
C GLY A 383 7.90 -12.23 19.15
N PHE A 384 8.42 -11.02 19.29
CA PHE A 384 9.48 -10.72 20.25
C PHE A 384 9.04 -10.85 21.71
N LEU A 385 7.83 -10.39 22.04
CA LEU A 385 7.28 -10.50 23.41
C LEU A 385 7.13 -11.95 23.85
N TYR A 386 6.63 -12.84 22.98
CA TYR A 386 6.55 -14.26 23.27
C TYR A 386 7.91 -14.95 23.25
N TYR A 387 8.84 -14.53 22.40
CA TYR A 387 10.18 -15.11 22.36
C TYR A 387 10.96 -14.83 23.65
N ASN A 388 10.86 -13.63 24.19
CA ASN A 388 11.63 -13.19 25.36
C ASN A 388 10.85 -13.31 26.70
N GLY A 389 9.53 -13.46 26.67
CA GLY A 389 8.70 -13.40 27.87
C GLY A 389 8.48 -11.97 28.37
N GLY A 390 8.19 -11.01 27.48
CA GLY A 390 7.94 -9.60 27.82
C GLY A 390 6.50 -9.34 28.30
N LEU A 391 6.25 -8.18 28.91
CA LEU A 391 4.94 -7.71 29.40
C LEU A 391 4.21 -8.73 30.30
N GLY A 392 4.95 -9.47 31.12
CA GLY A 392 4.39 -10.50 32.02
C GLY A 392 4.08 -11.85 31.36
N LEU A 393 4.38 -12.01 30.07
CA LEU A 393 4.27 -13.29 29.38
C LEU A 393 5.38 -14.24 29.81
N THR A 394 5.07 -15.54 29.84
CA THR A 394 6.10 -16.58 29.83
C THR A 394 6.62 -16.76 28.42
N ALA A 395 7.94 -16.94 28.25
CA ALA A 395 8.53 -17.21 26.97
C ALA A 395 7.91 -18.46 26.31
N ASP A 396 7.45 -18.29 25.08
CA ASP A 396 6.86 -19.32 24.23
C ASP A 396 7.43 -19.20 22.81
N PRO A 397 8.57 -19.85 22.52
CA PRO A 397 9.19 -19.78 21.20
C PRO A 397 8.31 -20.31 20.06
N ALA A 398 7.45 -21.32 20.32
CA ALA A 398 6.58 -21.84 19.27
C ALA A 398 5.55 -20.80 18.82
N LYS A 399 4.94 -20.10 19.79
CA LYS A 399 4.00 -19.01 19.50
C LYS A 399 4.69 -17.81 18.87
N ALA A 400 5.92 -17.50 19.29
CA ALA A 400 6.73 -16.45 18.69
C ALA A 400 6.99 -16.71 17.20
N LEU A 401 7.36 -17.96 16.85
CA LEU A 401 7.57 -18.36 15.44
C LEU A 401 6.29 -18.21 14.60
N ASP A 402 5.12 -18.51 15.15
CA ASP A 402 3.86 -18.33 14.43
C ASP A 402 3.55 -16.86 14.16
N TYR A 403 3.79 -15.97 15.13
CA TYR A 403 3.65 -14.53 14.94
C TYR A 403 4.64 -13.97 13.92
N PHE A 404 5.92 -14.35 13.97
CA PHE A 404 6.90 -13.94 12.96
C PHE A 404 6.54 -14.43 11.57
N ARG A 405 6.02 -15.66 11.44
CA ARG A 405 5.53 -16.18 10.17
C ARG A 405 4.36 -15.33 9.64
N GLN A 406 3.35 -15.05 10.46
CA GLN A 406 2.21 -14.23 10.06
C GLN A 406 2.66 -12.84 9.59
N ALA A 407 3.54 -12.17 10.34
CA ALA A 407 4.08 -10.88 9.94
C ALA A 407 4.91 -10.97 8.64
N ALA A 408 5.69 -12.05 8.45
CA ALA A 408 6.45 -12.28 7.23
C ALA A 408 5.55 -12.57 6.02
N ASP A 409 4.46 -13.31 6.22
CA ASP A 409 3.45 -13.57 5.18
C ASP A 409 2.77 -12.25 4.72
N LEU A 410 2.67 -11.27 5.62
CA LEU A 410 2.22 -9.89 5.34
C LEU A 410 3.36 -8.97 4.86
N ARG A 411 4.49 -9.52 4.47
CA ARG A 411 5.67 -8.82 3.94
C ARG A 411 6.28 -7.77 4.87
N HIS A 412 6.13 -7.91 6.18
CA HIS A 412 6.81 -7.03 7.14
C HIS A 412 8.33 -7.21 7.02
N PRO A 413 9.13 -6.14 6.71
CA PRO A 413 10.53 -6.28 6.34
C PRO A 413 11.38 -6.93 7.42
N GLU A 414 11.23 -6.51 8.69
CA GLU A 414 11.98 -7.07 9.82
C GLU A 414 11.52 -8.50 10.17
N ALA A 415 10.23 -8.80 10.02
CA ALA A 415 9.72 -10.16 10.26
C ALA A 415 10.23 -11.15 9.21
N LEU A 416 10.33 -10.74 7.94
CA LEU A 416 10.95 -11.54 6.88
C LEU A 416 12.40 -11.87 7.23
N PHE A 417 13.17 -10.89 7.73
CA PHE A 417 14.54 -11.08 8.18
C PHE A 417 14.63 -12.01 9.40
N ASN A 418 13.81 -11.77 10.42
CA ASN A 418 13.78 -12.59 11.62
C ASN A 418 13.43 -14.04 11.29
N TYR A 419 12.44 -14.25 10.43
CA TYR A 419 12.01 -15.57 10.02
C TYR A 419 13.08 -16.28 9.19
N ALA A 420 13.77 -15.59 8.26
CA ALA A 420 14.90 -16.12 7.53
C ALA A 420 16.05 -16.57 8.45
N THR A 421 16.37 -15.76 9.46
CA THR A 421 17.41 -16.08 10.44
C THR A 421 17.06 -17.32 11.26
N LEU A 422 15.77 -17.48 11.65
CA LEU A 422 15.30 -18.63 12.41
C LEU A 422 15.32 -19.92 11.56
N ILE A 423 15.02 -19.81 10.26
CA ILE A 423 15.13 -20.92 9.30
C ILE A 423 16.60 -21.32 9.16
N ASP A 424 17.53 -20.39 8.92
CA ASP A 424 18.96 -20.66 8.76
C ASP A 424 19.58 -21.28 10.00
N ALA A 425 19.11 -20.90 11.19
CA ALA A 425 19.48 -21.51 12.47
C ALA A 425 18.83 -22.89 12.71
N GLY A 426 18.04 -23.43 11.78
CA GLY A 426 17.38 -24.75 11.90
C GLY A 426 16.26 -24.81 12.94
N GLN A 427 15.71 -23.66 13.34
CA GLN A 427 14.66 -23.61 14.36
C GLN A 427 13.25 -23.88 13.79
N ILE A 428 13.10 -23.88 12.46
CA ILE A 428 11.82 -24.09 11.79
C ILE A 428 11.82 -25.43 11.07
N GLN A 429 11.02 -26.35 11.57
CA GLN A 429 10.92 -27.69 11.00
C GLN A 429 10.38 -27.66 9.56
N GLY A 430 11.01 -28.41 8.66
CA GLY A 430 10.59 -28.56 7.28
C GLY A 430 11.00 -27.41 6.35
N LYS A 431 11.74 -26.41 6.85
CA LYS A 431 12.32 -25.33 6.07
C LYS A 431 13.84 -25.42 6.05
N GLY A 432 14.46 -24.98 4.96
CA GLY A 432 15.90 -25.06 4.73
C GLY A 432 16.51 -23.81 4.13
N ALA A 433 17.75 -23.93 3.64
CA ALA A 433 18.52 -22.82 3.09
C ALA A 433 17.81 -22.09 1.94
N ASP A 434 17.09 -22.83 1.08
CA ASP A 434 16.33 -22.24 -0.02
C ASP A 434 15.19 -21.33 0.48
N ASP A 435 14.48 -21.76 1.54
CA ASP A 435 13.47 -20.92 2.19
C ASP A 435 14.10 -19.70 2.83
N SER A 436 15.21 -19.86 3.58
CA SER A 436 15.93 -18.75 4.20
C SER A 436 16.37 -17.73 3.14
N GLY A 437 16.99 -18.19 2.06
CA GLY A 437 17.40 -17.34 0.93
C GLY A 437 16.24 -16.62 0.28
N GLN A 438 15.08 -17.26 0.16
CA GLN A 438 13.85 -16.63 -0.34
C GLN A 438 13.36 -15.51 0.59
N TYR A 439 13.29 -15.76 1.90
CA TYR A 439 12.86 -14.74 2.86
C TYR A 439 13.85 -13.58 2.97
N LEU A 440 15.17 -13.83 2.86
CA LEU A 440 16.18 -12.75 2.76
C LEU A 440 15.99 -11.90 1.50
N TYR A 441 15.74 -12.55 0.36
CA TYR A 441 15.46 -11.85 -0.89
C TYR A 441 14.21 -10.96 -0.76
N LEU A 442 13.12 -11.49 -0.22
CA LEU A 442 11.88 -10.73 0.01
C LEU A 442 12.11 -9.57 0.98
N ALA A 443 12.85 -9.78 2.09
CA ALA A 443 13.17 -8.73 3.04
C ALA A 443 14.02 -7.61 2.40
N LEU A 444 14.97 -7.98 1.55
CA LEU A 444 15.79 -7.05 0.77
C LEU A 444 14.91 -6.19 -0.15
N ARG A 445 14.04 -6.83 -0.94
CA ARG A 445 13.10 -6.16 -1.86
C ARG A 445 12.10 -5.27 -1.11
N SER A 446 11.64 -5.70 0.06
CA SER A 446 10.73 -4.93 0.92
C SER A 446 11.41 -3.76 1.65
N GLY A 447 12.69 -3.51 1.42
CA GLY A 447 13.42 -2.37 1.97
C GLY A 447 13.92 -2.56 3.41
N SER A 448 14.12 -3.80 3.89
CA SER A 448 14.71 -4.02 5.20
C SER A 448 16.15 -3.53 5.23
N GLN A 449 16.38 -2.40 5.93
CA GLN A 449 17.71 -1.87 6.16
C GLN A 449 18.59 -2.85 6.96
N ALA A 450 17.98 -3.57 7.91
CA ALA A 450 18.70 -4.56 8.72
C ALA A 450 19.27 -5.69 7.85
N VAL A 451 18.50 -6.19 6.89
CA VAL A 451 18.98 -7.19 5.92
C VAL A 451 20.08 -6.62 5.04
N PHE A 452 19.86 -5.45 4.48
CA PHE A 452 20.84 -4.81 3.62
C PHE A 452 22.18 -4.64 4.34
N ASP A 453 22.19 -4.06 5.54
CA ASP A 453 23.39 -3.85 6.34
C ASP A 453 24.08 -5.17 6.72
N GLN A 454 23.30 -6.19 7.10
CA GLN A 454 23.82 -7.50 7.45
C GLN A 454 24.48 -8.19 6.26
N LEU A 455 23.85 -8.17 5.09
CA LEU A 455 24.38 -8.79 3.87
C LEU A 455 25.61 -8.05 3.31
N MET A 456 25.68 -6.73 3.52
CA MET A 456 26.81 -5.91 3.07
C MET A 456 28.01 -5.96 4.02
N SER A 457 27.79 -6.08 5.34
CA SER A 457 28.86 -5.97 6.34
C SER A 457 29.31 -7.30 6.94
N ALA A 458 28.41 -8.25 7.11
CA ALA A 458 28.68 -9.53 7.75
C ALA A 458 27.83 -10.69 7.20
N PRO A 459 27.91 -10.98 5.88
CA PRO A 459 27.12 -12.04 5.25
C PRO A 459 27.40 -13.42 5.83
N GLU A 460 28.56 -13.65 6.44
CA GLU A 460 28.95 -14.91 7.10
C GLU A 460 28.11 -15.23 8.34
N ALA A 461 27.24 -14.33 8.79
CA ALA A 461 26.24 -14.66 9.81
C ALA A 461 25.23 -15.70 9.32
N PHE A 462 25.06 -15.82 8.00
CA PHE A 462 24.24 -16.85 7.37
C PHE A 462 25.11 -18.03 6.88
N SER A 463 24.53 -19.23 6.88
CA SER A 463 25.16 -20.44 6.32
C SER A 463 25.58 -20.23 4.85
N VAL A 464 26.56 -21.00 4.39
CA VAL A 464 27.00 -20.95 2.99
C VAL A 464 25.83 -21.31 2.06
N GLU A 465 25.04 -22.29 2.46
CA GLU A 465 23.88 -22.79 1.73
C GLU A 465 22.82 -21.69 1.55
N THR A 466 22.49 -20.93 2.59
CA THR A 466 21.56 -19.78 2.52
C THR A 466 22.12 -18.65 1.65
N ARG A 467 23.42 -18.39 1.71
CA ARG A 467 24.06 -17.39 0.85
C ARG A 467 24.03 -17.79 -0.64
N ILE A 468 24.25 -19.08 -0.94
CA ILE A 468 24.10 -19.63 -2.30
C ILE A 468 22.63 -19.50 -2.76
N ALA A 469 21.65 -19.81 -1.89
CA ALA A 469 20.24 -19.68 -2.21
C ALA A 469 19.87 -18.23 -2.52
N LEU A 470 20.38 -17.24 -1.76
CA LEU A 470 20.19 -15.83 -2.06
C LEU A 470 20.83 -15.42 -3.40
N GLN A 471 22.08 -15.84 -3.68
CA GLN A 471 22.72 -15.60 -4.98
C GLN A 471 21.89 -16.19 -6.14
N SER A 472 21.31 -17.39 -5.94
CA SER A 472 20.42 -18.01 -6.91
C SER A 472 19.16 -17.17 -7.18
N ARG A 473 18.55 -16.57 -6.13
CA ARG A 473 17.41 -15.66 -6.30
C ARG A 473 17.79 -14.37 -7.03
N LEU A 474 18.94 -13.80 -6.69
CA LEU A 474 19.46 -12.62 -7.39
C LEU A 474 19.74 -12.93 -8.87
N GLN A 475 20.24 -14.14 -9.18
CA GLN A 475 20.50 -14.57 -10.56
C GLN A 475 19.18 -14.82 -11.32
N ALA A 476 18.21 -15.48 -10.71
CA ALA A 476 16.91 -15.77 -11.34
C ALA A 476 16.13 -14.48 -11.68
N ASN A 477 16.38 -13.38 -10.98
CA ASN A 477 15.80 -12.07 -11.21
C ASN A 477 16.77 -11.09 -11.94
N GLU A 478 17.80 -11.62 -12.60
CA GLU A 478 18.74 -10.88 -13.47
C GLU A 478 19.61 -9.83 -12.77
N PHE A 479 19.64 -9.80 -11.43
CA PHE A 479 20.51 -8.90 -10.67
C PHE A 479 21.96 -9.39 -10.60
N TYR A 480 22.20 -10.71 -10.77
CA TYR A 480 23.48 -11.35 -10.57
C TYR A 480 23.83 -12.30 -11.71
N ALA A 481 25.04 -12.21 -12.23
CA ALA A 481 25.54 -13.10 -13.29
C ALA A 481 26.80 -13.90 -12.90
N GLY A 482 27.17 -13.88 -11.62
CA GLY A 482 28.38 -14.54 -11.12
C GLY A 482 28.16 -16.00 -10.70
N THR A 483 29.20 -16.59 -10.09
CA THR A 483 29.15 -17.97 -9.56
C THR A 483 28.33 -18.06 -8.27
N LEU A 484 27.59 -19.16 -8.10
CA LEU A 484 26.83 -19.44 -6.90
C LEU A 484 27.71 -20.18 -5.89
N ASP A 485 28.55 -19.45 -5.19
CA ASP A 485 29.59 -20.00 -4.29
C ASP A 485 29.41 -19.57 -2.83
N GLY A 486 28.40 -18.76 -2.56
CA GLY A 486 28.14 -18.19 -1.23
C GLY A 486 29.15 -17.12 -0.80
N ALA A 487 30.07 -16.70 -1.68
CA ALA A 487 30.99 -15.60 -1.41
C ALA A 487 30.38 -14.26 -1.86
N PHE A 488 30.28 -13.32 -0.94
CA PHE A 488 29.66 -12.01 -1.22
C PHE A 488 30.76 -10.98 -1.60
N GLY A 489 31.42 -11.23 -2.74
CA GLY A 489 32.35 -10.30 -3.36
C GLY A 489 31.65 -9.10 -4.01
N ALA A 490 32.44 -8.25 -4.71
CA ALA A 490 31.94 -7.02 -5.33
C ALA A 490 30.73 -7.22 -6.24
N GLY A 491 30.69 -8.31 -7.03
CA GLY A 491 29.57 -8.63 -7.92
C GLY A 491 28.28 -8.94 -7.16
N THR A 492 28.36 -9.76 -6.09
CA THR A 492 27.18 -10.05 -5.26
C THR A 492 26.71 -8.80 -4.51
N GLN A 493 27.65 -7.98 -3.99
CA GLN A 493 27.30 -6.74 -3.30
C GLN A 493 26.63 -5.72 -4.25
N ALA A 494 27.09 -5.60 -5.50
CA ALA A 494 26.43 -4.78 -6.51
C ALA A 494 25.02 -5.28 -6.77
N ALA A 495 24.85 -6.61 -6.96
CA ALA A 495 23.52 -7.21 -7.13
C ALA A 495 22.58 -6.97 -5.95
N ILE A 496 23.07 -7.05 -4.71
CA ILE A 496 22.30 -6.73 -3.50
C ILE A 496 21.87 -5.28 -3.49
N ARG A 497 22.71 -4.33 -3.88
CA ARG A 497 22.36 -2.90 -3.96
C ARG A 497 21.22 -2.67 -4.94
N VAL A 498 21.35 -3.21 -6.16
CA VAL A 498 20.32 -3.06 -7.20
C VAL A 498 19.02 -3.73 -6.78
N ALA A 499 19.08 -4.95 -6.23
CA ALA A 499 17.90 -5.64 -5.73
C ALA A 499 17.22 -4.90 -4.55
N TYR A 500 17.97 -4.18 -3.74
CA TYR A 500 17.42 -3.31 -2.68
C TYR A 500 16.73 -2.06 -3.22
N GLY A 501 17.03 -1.66 -4.46
CA GLY A 501 16.48 -0.47 -5.11
C GLY A 501 17.46 0.71 -5.17
N LEU A 502 18.74 0.49 -4.93
CA LEU A 502 19.78 1.52 -5.13
C LEU A 502 20.27 1.47 -6.58
N THR A 503 20.41 2.62 -7.20
CA THR A 503 21.08 2.75 -8.51
C THR A 503 22.56 2.47 -8.36
N GLU A 504 23.21 1.88 -9.42
CA GLU A 504 24.66 1.64 -9.46
C GLU A 504 25.51 2.89 -9.22
#